data_84874813708dbb7eb0ab387b328b6d55
#
_entry.id   84874813708dbb7eb0ab387b328b6d55
#
_cell.length_a   1.000
_cell.length_b   1.000
_cell.length_c   1.000
_cell.angle_alpha   90.00
_cell.angle_beta   90.00
_cell.angle_gamma   90.00
#
_symmetry.space_group_name_H-M   'P 1'
#
loop_
_entity.id
_entity.type
_entity.pdbx_description
1 polymer ?
#
loop_
_entity_poly.entity_id
_entity_poly.type
_entity_poly.pdbx_seq_one_letter_code
_entity_poly.pdbx_strand_id
1 'polypeptide(L)'
;EVSGRQADTCWFEATGDVVQGIRDRARYADLVIVGQYEWQGSPETHPLPIGHSVVVRCGRPVLVVPAAVQLGSLANVAVAWDGSREAVRAVHDALPLLRLARSVRVVTNSPESTENGDDDAESLLTHLCRHGVAVDADVLRLGSAPAHHALRKQIEQGPYDLLVMGGYSHPMWMEFVFGGVTESILLSLKIPVLVSH
;
A
#
# COMPACT_ATOMS: atom_id res chain seq x y z
N GLU A 1 13.19 12.45 -19.58
CA GLU A 1 13.07 13.91 -19.32
C GLU A 1 11.68 14.16 -18.76
N VAL A 2 11.58 14.33 -17.43
CA VAL A 2 10.34 14.81 -16.81
C VAL A 2 10.24 16.29 -17.21
N SER A 3 9.29 16.58 -18.07
CA SER A 3 8.92 17.94 -18.48
C SER A 3 8.81 18.79 -17.21
N GLY A 4 9.63 19.84 -17.10
CA GLY A 4 9.69 20.77 -15.98
C GLY A 4 8.43 21.62 -15.83
N ARG A 5 7.28 20.96 -15.57
CA ARG A 5 6.10 21.65 -15.08
C ARG A 5 6.38 21.99 -13.62
N GLN A 6 6.45 23.28 -13.34
CA GLN A 6 6.44 23.78 -11.98
C GLN A 6 5.14 23.30 -11.33
N ALA A 7 5.23 22.53 -10.25
CA ALA A 7 4.06 22.05 -9.55
C ALA A 7 3.30 23.26 -8.96
N ASP A 8 2.03 23.36 -9.31
CA ASP A 8 1.14 24.38 -8.73
C ASP A 8 0.83 23.92 -7.29
N THR A 9 1.26 24.68 -6.31
CA THR A 9 1.15 24.32 -4.90
C THR A 9 0.13 25.22 -4.22
N CYS A 10 -0.90 24.62 -3.62
CA CYS A 10 -1.87 25.31 -2.79
C CYS A 10 -1.72 24.88 -1.34
N TRP A 11 -1.66 25.82 -0.42
CA TRP A 11 -1.66 25.59 1.02
C TRP A 11 -3.05 25.82 1.59
N PHE A 12 -3.50 24.93 2.48
CA PHE A 12 -4.77 25.05 3.17
C PHE A 12 -4.60 24.82 4.66
N GLU A 13 -5.15 25.70 5.46
CA GLU A 13 -5.29 25.51 6.89
C GLU A 13 -6.73 25.08 7.22
N ALA A 14 -6.89 24.05 8.04
CA ALA A 14 -8.18 23.56 8.49
C ALA A 14 -8.18 23.42 9.99
N THR A 15 -9.27 23.82 10.63
CA THR A 15 -9.52 23.63 12.06
C THR A 15 -10.56 22.53 12.27
N GLY A 16 -10.46 21.78 13.36
CA GLY A 16 -11.39 20.70 13.71
C GLY A 16 -10.87 19.29 13.41
N ASP A 17 -11.72 18.40 12.92
CA ASP A 17 -11.35 17.00 12.63
C ASP A 17 -10.42 16.92 11.41
N VAL A 18 -9.19 16.50 11.66
CA VAL A 18 -8.14 16.38 10.64
C VAL A 18 -8.53 15.37 9.54
N VAL A 19 -9.12 14.23 9.92
CA VAL A 19 -9.52 13.18 8.97
C VAL A 19 -10.63 13.68 8.05
N GLN A 20 -11.59 14.42 8.60
CA GLN A 20 -12.64 15.06 7.83
C GLN A 20 -12.07 16.08 6.84
N GLY A 21 -11.15 16.93 7.28
CA GLY A 21 -10.50 17.93 6.43
C GLY A 21 -9.73 17.31 5.26
N ILE A 22 -8.99 16.22 5.52
CA ILE A 22 -8.29 15.46 4.48
C ILE A 22 -9.31 14.83 3.50
N ARG A 23 -10.35 14.16 4.01
CA ARG A 23 -11.37 13.51 3.19
C ARG A 23 -12.03 14.47 2.22
N ASP A 24 -12.38 15.66 2.68
CA ASP A 24 -13.09 16.64 1.85
C ASP A 24 -12.22 17.15 0.68
N ARG A 25 -10.91 17.18 0.86
CA ARG A 25 -9.94 17.53 -0.18
C ARG A 25 -9.58 16.34 -1.08
N ALA A 26 -9.48 15.15 -0.52
CA ALA A 26 -9.15 13.93 -1.23
C ALA A 26 -10.13 13.60 -2.37
N ARG A 27 -11.37 14.07 -2.31
CA ARG A 27 -12.37 13.86 -3.38
C ARG A 27 -11.89 14.28 -4.76
N TYR A 28 -11.03 15.28 -4.81
CA TYR A 28 -10.54 15.91 -6.06
C TYR A 28 -9.05 15.65 -6.28
N ALA A 29 -8.45 14.71 -5.54
CA ALA A 29 -7.06 14.31 -5.68
C ALA A 29 -6.98 12.89 -6.26
N ASP A 30 -5.90 12.59 -6.97
CA ASP A 30 -5.60 11.24 -7.47
C ASP A 30 -4.91 10.40 -6.41
N LEU A 31 -4.16 11.01 -5.50
CA LEU A 31 -3.40 10.38 -4.44
C LEU A 31 -3.40 11.26 -3.18
N VAL A 32 -3.55 10.63 -2.03
CA VAL A 32 -3.35 11.27 -0.72
C VAL A 32 -2.01 10.81 -0.16
N ILE A 33 -1.18 11.74 0.31
CA ILE A 33 0.09 11.41 0.96
C ILE A 33 0.02 11.83 2.42
N VAL A 34 0.31 10.90 3.33
CA VAL A 34 0.34 11.16 4.78
C VAL A 34 1.64 10.64 5.38
N GLY A 35 2.15 11.34 6.38
CA GLY A 35 3.26 10.85 7.18
C GLY A 35 2.84 9.63 8.02
N GLN A 36 3.76 8.69 8.22
CA GLN A 36 3.58 7.63 9.20
C GLN A 36 3.48 8.24 10.59
N TYR A 37 2.51 7.77 11.36
CA TYR A 37 2.28 8.26 12.70
C TYR A 37 3.27 7.64 13.69
N GLU A 38 4.05 8.48 14.36
CA GLU A 38 4.93 8.08 15.46
C GLU A 38 4.27 8.46 16.79
N TRP A 39 3.76 7.45 17.50
CA TRP A 39 3.20 7.67 18.84
C TRP A 39 4.30 7.74 19.90
N GLN A 40 4.30 8.83 20.67
CA GLN A 40 5.26 9.06 21.78
C GLN A 40 4.60 8.95 23.16
N GLY A 41 3.36 8.47 23.25
CA GLY A 41 2.60 8.38 24.49
C GLY A 41 2.45 6.97 25.04
N SER A 42 1.59 6.80 26.07
CA SER A 42 1.28 5.50 26.69
C SER A 42 0.51 4.59 25.71
N PRO A 43 0.79 3.27 25.67
CA PRO A 43 0.05 2.31 24.85
C PRO A 43 -1.46 2.30 25.09
N GLU A 44 -1.91 2.66 26.30
CA GLU A 44 -3.33 2.66 26.70
C GLU A 44 -4.13 3.81 26.10
N THR A 45 -3.48 4.86 25.61
CA THR A 45 -4.12 6.06 25.06
C THR A 45 -3.86 6.24 23.56
N HIS A 46 -3.46 5.16 22.88
CA HIS A 46 -3.09 5.21 21.47
C HIS A 46 -4.28 5.63 20.58
N PRO A 47 -4.31 6.87 20.06
CA PRO A 47 -5.34 7.23 19.09
C PRO A 47 -5.12 6.46 17.81
N LEU A 48 -6.19 6.17 17.09
CA LEU A 48 -6.08 5.54 15.76
C LEU A 48 -5.16 6.40 14.88
N PRO A 49 -4.12 5.80 14.27
CA PRO A 49 -3.24 6.53 13.36
C PRO A 49 -4.06 7.26 12.30
N ILE A 50 -3.75 8.52 12.05
CA ILE A 50 -4.45 9.33 11.03
C ILE A 50 -4.47 8.59 9.69
N GLY A 51 -3.34 7.96 9.31
CA GLY A 51 -3.22 7.16 8.10
C GLY A 51 -4.28 6.05 7.99
N HIS A 52 -4.56 5.31 9.08
CA HIS A 52 -5.62 4.30 9.12
C HIS A 52 -6.99 4.90 8.80
N SER A 53 -7.37 5.95 9.52
CA SER A 53 -8.68 6.60 9.34
C SER A 53 -8.83 7.23 7.95
N VAL A 54 -7.74 7.73 7.38
CA VAL A 54 -7.72 8.30 6.04
C VAL A 54 -7.89 7.21 4.98
N VAL A 55 -7.15 6.09 5.07
CA VAL A 55 -7.28 4.96 4.11
C VAL A 55 -8.73 4.50 4.00
N VAL A 56 -9.40 4.27 5.14
CA VAL A 56 -10.78 3.74 5.14
C VAL A 56 -11.81 4.76 4.67
N ARG A 57 -11.56 6.06 4.85
CA ARG A 57 -12.61 7.10 4.69
C ARG A 57 -12.43 8.03 3.50
N CYS A 58 -11.24 8.14 2.92
CA CYS A 58 -11.01 9.15 1.87
C CYS A 58 -11.46 8.69 0.47
N GLY A 59 -11.61 7.39 0.22
CA GLY A 59 -12.01 6.83 -1.08
C GLY A 59 -10.97 7.06 -2.20
N ARG A 60 -9.72 7.30 -1.83
CA ARG A 60 -8.57 7.48 -2.71
C ARG A 60 -7.40 6.63 -2.23
N PRO A 61 -6.47 6.27 -3.12
CA PRO A 61 -5.23 5.64 -2.70
C PRO A 61 -4.47 6.55 -1.72
N VAL A 62 -3.91 5.95 -0.69
CA VAL A 62 -3.15 6.67 0.35
C VAL A 62 -1.72 6.13 0.36
N LEU A 63 -0.76 7.03 0.16
CA LEU A 63 0.66 6.76 0.33
C LEU A 63 1.06 7.17 1.75
N VAL A 64 1.37 6.19 2.59
CA VAL A 64 1.89 6.40 3.94
C VAL A 64 3.41 6.41 3.87
N VAL A 65 4.03 7.51 4.31
CA VAL A 65 5.48 7.72 4.19
C VAL A 65 6.10 7.76 5.59
N PRO A 66 7.06 6.88 5.91
CA PRO A 66 7.80 6.93 7.16
C PRO A 66 8.64 8.22 7.28
N ALA A 67 8.75 8.78 8.48
CA ALA A 67 9.44 10.06 8.71
C ALA A 67 10.93 10.04 8.35
N ALA A 68 11.59 8.89 8.50
CA ALA A 68 13.02 8.73 8.22
C ALA A 68 13.34 8.46 6.73
N VAL A 69 12.32 8.35 5.87
CA VAL A 69 12.52 7.99 4.45
C VAL A 69 12.68 9.25 3.62
N GLN A 70 13.80 9.32 2.89
CA GLN A 70 13.92 10.22 1.75
C GLN A 70 13.35 9.51 0.52
N LEU A 71 12.29 10.07 -0.04
CA LEU A 71 11.72 9.55 -1.30
C LEU A 71 12.76 9.73 -2.41
N GLY A 72 13.38 8.62 -2.78
CA GLY A 72 14.32 8.53 -3.89
C GLY A 72 13.65 8.02 -5.17
N SER A 73 14.38 7.25 -5.97
CA SER A 73 13.82 6.56 -7.13
C SER A 73 12.93 5.40 -6.67
N LEU A 74 11.77 5.22 -7.28
CA LEU A 74 10.96 4.01 -7.15
C LEU A 74 11.56 2.92 -8.05
N ALA A 75 12.70 2.34 -7.63
CA ALA A 75 13.39 1.35 -8.46
C ALA A 75 12.74 -0.04 -8.31
N ASN A 76 12.45 -0.47 -7.09
CA ASN A 76 11.96 -1.81 -6.80
C ASN A 76 10.66 -1.71 -6.00
N VAL A 77 9.57 -2.17 -6.58
CA VAL A 77 8.25 -2.12 -5.95
C VAL A 77 7.75 -3.53 -5.65
N ALA A 78 7.28 -3.76 -4.43
CA ALA A 78 6.55 -4.96 -4.08
C ALA A 78 5.04 -4.72 -4.19
N VAL A 79 4.31 -5.67 -4.78
CA VAL A 79 2.85 -5.69 -4.83
C VAL A 79 2.37 -6.88 -4.01
N ALA A 80 1.75 -6.64 -2.86
CA ALA A 80 1.10 -7.68 -2.07
C ALA A 80 -0.25 -8.03 -2.69
N TRP A 81 -0.40 -9.30 -3.06
CA TRP A 81 -1.55 -9.80 -3.79
C TRP A 81 -2.23 -10.97 -3.09
N ASP A 82 -3.52 -10.84 -2.85
CA ASP A 82 -4.39 -11.88 -2.26
C ASP A 82 -5.69 -12.10 -3.08
N GLY A 83 -5.79 -11.49 -4.27
CA GLY A 83 -6.98 -11.55 -5.13
C GLY A 83 -8.18 -10.76 -4.61
N SER A 84 -8.06 -10.08 -3.48
CA SER A 84 -9.16 -9.28 -2.92
C SER A 84 -9.50 -8.07 -3.77
N ARG A 85 -10.72 -7.55 -3.61
CA ARG A 85 -11.20 -6.33 -4.26
C ARG A 85 -10.27 -5.15 -3.96
N GLU A 86 -9.79 -5.06 -2.74
CA GLU A 86 -8.89 -4.02 -2.26
C GLU A 86 -7.50 -4.13 -2.90
N ALA A 87 -6.98 -5.36 -3.07
CA ALA A 87 -5.73 -5.59 -3.80
C ALA A 87 -5.85 -5.23 -5.29
N VAL A 88 -6.95 -5.61 -5.94
CA VAL A 88 -7.25 -5.20 -7.33
C VAL A 88 -7.26 -3.69 -7.45
N ARG A 89 -7.94 -3.00 -6.52
CA ARG A 89 -8.01 -1.54 -6.51
C ARG A 89 -6.63 -0.92 -6.30
N ALA A 90 -5.84 -1.42 -5.33
CA ALA A 90 -4.50 -0.90 -5.06
C ALA A 90 -3.57 -1.01 -6.27
N VAL A 91 -3.62 -2.13 -6.99
CA VAL A 91 -2.88 -2.32 -8.24
C VAL A 91 -3.26 -1.27 -9.27
N HIS A 92 -4.56 -1.08 -9.51
CA HIS A 92 -5.05 -0.10 -10.49
C HIS A 92 -4.65 1.33 -10.12
N ASP A 93 -4.82 1.71 -8.86
CA ASP A 93 -4.48 3.03 -8.35
C ASP A 93 -2.96 3.28 -8.42
N ALA A 94 -2.14 2.23 -8.26
CA ALA A 94 -0.69 2.31 -8.31
C ALA A 94 -0.10 2.28 -9.73
N LEU A 95 -0.85 1.96 -10.78
CA LEU A 95 -0.32 1.82 -12.15
C LEU A 95 0.57 2.98 -12.61
N PRO A 96 0.27 4.27 -12.32
CA PRO A 96 1.16 5.36 -12.69
C PRO A 96 2.55 5.27 -12.05
N LEU A 97 2.63 4.78 -10.80
CA LEU A 97 3.89 4.58 -10.07
C LEU A 97 4.59 3.29 -10.52
N LEU A 98 3.83 2.21 -10.70
CA LEU A 98 4.37 0.92 -11.15
C LEU A 98 5.05 1.01 -12.51
N ARG A 99 4.56 1.85 -13.42
CA ARG A 99 5.16 2.10 -14.73
C ARG A 99 6.50 2.82 -14.66
N LEU A 100 6.77 3.55 -13.58
CA LEU A 100 8.03 4.24 -13.34
C LEU A 100 9.06 3.34 -12.65
N ALA A 101 8.64 2.23 -12.09
CA ALA A 101 9.51 1.29 -11.41
C ALA A 101 10.43 0.56 -12.40
N ARG A 102 11.65 0.25 -11.95
CA ARG A 102 12.60 -0.58 -12.71
C ARG A 102 12.21 -2.05 -12.66
N SER A 103 11.69 -2.50 -11.52
CA SER A 103 11.24 -3.87 -11.28
C SER A 103 10.05 -3.86 -10.33
N VAL A 104 9.05 -4.66 -10.66
CA VAL A 104 7.87 -4.89 -9.81
C VAL A 104 7.77 -6.36 -9.50
N ARG A 105 7.72 -6.72 -8.21
CA ARG A 105 7.55 -8.09 -7.74
C ARG A 105 6.20 -8.30 -7.11
N VAL A 106 5.48 -9.33 -7.59
CA VAL A 106 4.25 -9.79 -6.96
C VAL A 106 4.60 -10.72 -5.79
N VAL A 107 4.04 -10.42 -4.63
CA VAL A 107 4.20 -11.18 -3.39
C VAL A 107 2.84 -11.68 -2.95
N THR A 108 2.67 -12.99 -2.83
CA THR A 108 1.40 -13.61 -2.43
C THR A 108 1.58 -14.66 -1.35
N ASN A 109 0.52 -14.89 -0.58
CA ASN A 109 0.42 -16.03 0.35
C ASN A 109 -0.42 -17.17 -0.22
N SER A 110 -0.95 -17.03 -1.44
CA SER A 110 -1.71 -18.09 -2.09
C SER A 110 -0.77 -19.23 -2.50
N PRO A 111 -1.19 -20.50 -2.31
CA PRO A 111 -0.45 -21.64 -2.85
C PRO A 111 -0.41 -21.56 -4.38
N GLU A 112 0.53 -22.28 -4.98
CA GLU A 112 0.46 -22.55 -6.43
C GLU A 112 -0.86 -23.21 -6.75
N SER A 113 -1.49 -22.79 -7.86
CA SER A 113 -2.81 -23.29 -8.24
C SER A 113 -2.81 -24.82 -8.35
N THR A 114 -3.77 -25.44 -7.69
CA THR A 114 -4.08 -26.85 -7.88
C THR A 114 -4.84 -27.06 -9.19
N GLU A 115 -4.47 -28.09 -9.93
CA GLU A 115 -5.14 -28.82 -11.03
C GLU A 115 -6.09 -28.13 -12.03
N ASN A 116 -6.60 -26.92 -11.82
CA ASN A 116 -7.54 -26.22 -12.71
C ASN A 116 -7.03 -24.92 -13.36
N GLY A 117 -5.74 -24.66 -13.30
CA GLY A 117 -5.04 -23.89 -14.33
C GLY A 117 -4.91 -22.40 -14.19
N ASP A 118 -5.68 -21.69 -13.41
CA ASP A 118 -5.51 -20.23 -13.30
C ASP A 118 -4.86 -19.83 -11.98
N ASP A 119 -3.55 -19.63 -12.02
CA ASP A 119 -2.86 -18.94 -10.93
C ASP A 119 -3.19 -17.44 -10.99
N ASP A 120 -3.96 -16.98 -10.01
CA ASP A 120 -4.43 -15.60 -9.92
C ASP A 120 -3.25 -14.59 -9.88
N ALA A 121 -2.13 -14.95 -9.26
CA ALA A 121 -0.94 -14.12 -9.23
C ALA A 121 -0.21 -14.07 -10.57
N GLU A 122 -0.18 -15.16 -11.36
CA GLU A 122 0.38 -15.18 -12.71
C GLU A 122 -0.50 -14.39 -13.68
N SER A 123 -1.82 -14.45 -13.50
CA SER A 123 -2.76 -13.63 -14.24
C SER A 123 -2.51 -12.13 -13.97
N LEU A 124 -2.17 -11.77 -12.73
CA LEU A 124 -1.75 -10.40 -12.39
C LEU A 124 -0.46 -10.01 -13.11
N LEU A 125 0.57 -10.88 -13.17
CA LEU A 125 1.78 -10.57 -13.93
C LEU A 125 1.47 -10.23 -15.38
N THR A 126 0.63 -11.06 -16.02
CA THR A 126 0.18 -10.83 -17.39
C THR A 126 -0.56 -9.49 -17.53
N HIS A 127 -1.41 -9.16 -16.58
CA HIS A 127 -2.13 -7.88 -16.55
C HIS A 127 -1.17 -6.70 -16.44
N LEU A 128 -0.22 -6.73 -15.52
CA LEU A 128 0.77 -5.67 -15.33
C LEU A 128 1.65 -5.49 -16.57
N CYS A 129 2.10 -6.58 -17.20
CA CYS A 129 2.85 -6.52 -18.47
C CYS A 129 2.06 -5.78 -19.56
N ARG A 130 0.75 -6.06 -19.71
CA ARG A 130 -0.12 -5.37 -20.67
C ARG A 130 -0.24 -3.88 -20.40
N HIS A 131 -0.06 -3.46 -19.14
CA HIS A 131 -0.04 -2.06 -18.76
C HIS A 131 1.35 -1.40 -18.87
N GLY A 132 2.36 -2.11 -19.39
CA GLY A 132 3.71 -1.59 -19.59
C GLY A 132 4.52 -1.50 -18.31
N VAL A 133 4.19 -2.31 -17.30
CA VAL A 133 4.93 -2.40 -16.05
C VAL A 133 6.06 -3.42 -16.20
N ALA A 134 7.26 -3.08 -15.75
CA ALA A 134 8.40 -3.99 -15.70
C ALA A 134 8.29 -4.94 -14.51
N VAL A 135 7.67 -6.11 -14.72
CA VAL A 135 7.47 -7.11 -13.68
C VAL A 135 8.57 -8.16 -13.67
N ASP A 136 8.92 -8.64 -12.47
CA ASP A 136 9.75 -9.85 -12.33
C ASP A 136 8.97 -11.06 -12.83
N ALA A 137 9.68 -12.01 -13.45
CA ALA A 137 9.04 -13.19 -14.04
C ALA A 137 8.42 -14.14 -13.00
N ASP A 138 8.94 -14.10 -11.77
CA ASP A 138 8.53 -15.02 -10.72
C ASP A 138 7.66 -14.34 -9.66
N VAL A 139 6.59 -15.04 -9.26
CA VAL A 139 5.78 -14.68 -8.10
C VAL A 139 6.47 -15.14 -6.83
N LEU A 140 6.63 -14.23 -5.87
CA LEU A 140 7.16 -14.59 -4.56
C LEU A 140 6.05 -15.11 -3.64
N ARG A 141 6.12 -16.40 -3.28
CA ARG A 141 5.15 -17.04 -2.39
C ARG A 141 5.68 -17.12 -0.97
N LEU A 142 4.89 -16.63 -0.01
CA LEU A 142 5.32 -16.48 1.39
C LEU A 142 5.26 -17.76 2.23
N GLY A 143 4.71 -18.86 1.71
CA GLY A 143 4.57 -20.12 2.44
C GLY A 143 3.49 -20.08 3.55
N SER A 144 3.56 -21.03 4.50
CA SER A 144 2.51 -21.28 5.50
C SER A 144 2.56 -20.41 6.76
N ALA A 145 3.50 -19.48 6.85
CA ALA A 145 3.57 -18.56 8.00
C ALA A 145 2.39 -17.56 7.98
N PRO A 146 1.99 -16.99 9.14
CA PRO A 146 0.99 -15.93 9.14
C PRO A 146 1.35 -14.82 8.16
N ALA A 147 0.42 -14.51 7.23
CA ALA A 147 0.68 -13.66 6.06
C ALA A 147 1.34 -12.33 6.41
N HIS A 148 0.89 -11.68 7.51
CA HIS A 148 1.41 -10.39 7.93
C HIS A 148 2.87 -10.45 8.40
N HIS A 149 3.27 -11.49 9.12
CA HIS A 149 4.65 -11.68 9.55
C HIS A 149 5.57 -12.00 8.37
N ALA A 150 5.11 -12.90 7.49
CA ALA A 150 5.86 -13.29 6.32
C ALA A 150 6.05 -12.13 5.35
N LEU A 151 4.98 -11.36 5.07
CA LEU A 151 5.04 -10.19 4.21
C LEU A 151 5.98 -9.13 4.81
N ARG A 152 5.80 -8.77 6.08
CA ARG A 152 6.66 -7.78 6.74
C ARG A 152 8.13 -8.18 6.66
N LYS A 153 8.45 -9.41 7.05
CA LYS A 153 9.83 -9.93 7.00
C LYS A 153 10.40 -9.86 5.58
N GLN A 154 9.62 -10.25 4.59
CA GLN A 154 10.04 -10.21 3.18
C GLN A 154 10.31 -8.79 2.71
N ILE A 155 9.47 -7.83 3.08
CA ILE A 155 9.65 -6.43 2.70
C ILE A 155 10.85 -5.81 3.42
N GLU A 156 11.02 -6.07 4.72
CA GLU A 156 12.16 -5.56 5.49
C GLU A 156 13.52 -6.11 5.02
N GLN A 157 13.54 -7.33 4.51
CA GLN A 157 14.77 -8.00 4.04
C GLN A 157 15.03 -7.82 2.55
N GLY A 158 14.03 -7.39 1.78
CA GLY A 158 14.14 -7.17 0.33
C GLY A 158 14.61 -5.76 -0.03
N PRO A 159 14.97 -5.57 -1.30
CA PRO A 159 15.47 -4.29 -1.80
C PRO A 159 14.32 -3.35 -2.23
N TYR A 160 13.22 -3.29 -1.50
CA TYR A 160 12.01 -2.58 -1.93
C TYR A 160 11.99 -1.11 -1.48
N ASP A 161 11.57 -0.24 -2.40
CA ASP A 161 11.41 1.20 -2.19
C ASP A 161 9.96 1.60 -1.92
N LEU A 162 9.01 0.72 -2.29
CA LEU A 162 7.57 0.91 -2.12
C LEU A 162 6.89 -0.45 -1.95
N LEU A 163 5.92 -0.52 -1.06
CA LEU A 163 4.94 -1.59 -0.99
C LEU A 163 3.58 -1.07 -1.50
N VAL A 164 2.94 -1.81 -2.40
CA VAL A 164 1.54 -1.61 -2.83
C VAL A 164 0.69 -2.73 -2.26
N MET A 165 -0.40 -2.41 -1.58
CA MET A 165 -1.28 -3.42 -0.98
C MET A 165 -2.73 -2.95 -0.88
N GLY A 166 -3.67 -3.90 -0.91
CA GLY A 166 -5.03 -3.67 -0.44
C GLY A 166 -5.07 -3.50 1.07
N GLY A 167 -6.01 -2.71 1.56
CA GLY A 167 -6.20 -2.50 2.97
C GLY A 167 -7.59 -2.91 3.43
N TYR A 168 -7.69 -3.56 4.60
CA TYR A 168 -8.96 -3.83 5.28
C TYR A 168 -9.96 -4.69 4.50
N SER A 169 -9.49 -5.71 3.77
CA SER A 169 -10.29 -6.55 2.86
C SER A 169 -11.31 -7.47 3.55
N HIS A 170 -11.21 -7.73 4.87
CA HIS A 170 -12.09 -8.66 5.56
C HIS A 170 -13.03 -7.98 6.56
N PRO A 171 -14.37 -8.06 6.37
CA PRO A 171 -15.36 -7.47 7.30
C PRO A 171 -15.34 -8.08 8.71
N MET A 172 -14.82 -9.31 8.89
CA MET A 172 -14.72 -9.97 10.21
C MET A 172 -13.73 -9.29 11.18
N TRP A 173 -12.94 -8.32 10.71
CA TRP A 173 -11.98 -7.59 11.53
C TRP A 173 -12.57 -6.38 12.26
N MET A 174 -13.83 -6.01 11.95
CA MET A 174 -14.52 -4.91 12.66
C MET A 174 -14.97 -5.30 14.07
N GLU A 175 -15.06 -6.58 14.40
CA GLU A 175 -15.52 -7.03 15.73
C GLU A 175 -14.40 -7.46 16.69
N PHE A 176 -13.19 -7.76 16.19
CA PHE A 176 -12.10 -8.21 17.06
C PHE A 176 -10.78 -7.51 16.70
N VAL A 177 -10.39 -6.60 17.58
CA VAL A 177 -9.03 -6.11 17.78
C VAL A 177 -8.47 -5.18 16.71
N PHE A 178 -8.33 -3.95 17.05
CA PHE A 178 -7.37 -2.98 16.53
C PHE A 178 -6.00 -3.65 16.40
N GLY A 179 -5.51 -3.96 15.20
CA GLY A 179 -4.21 -4.58 15.02
C GLY A 179 -4.11 -5.58 13.86
N GLY A 180 -4.89 -5.40 12.79
CA GLY A 180 -4.82 -6.24 11.59
C GLY A 180 -3.51 -6.08 10.81
N VAL A 181 -3.33 -6.92 9.79
CA VAL A 181 -2.17 -6.92 8.88
C VAL A 181 -1.83 -5.53 8.41
N THR A 182 -2.81 -4.78 7.94
CA THR A 182 -2.63 -3.42 7.39
C THR A 182 -2.08 -2.45 8.44
N GLU A 183 -2.63 -2.44 9.65
CA GLU A 183 -2.16 -1.55 10.72
C GLU A 183 -0.75 -1.91 11.15
N SER A 184 -0.46 -3.19 11.37
CA SER A 184 0.88 -3.66 11.73
C SER A 184 1.92 -3.24 10.68
N ILE A 185 1.57 -3.35 9.40
CA ILE A 185 2.43 -2.94 8.29
C ILE A 185 2.63 -1.42 8.28
N LEU A 186 1.54 -0.64 8.38
CA LEU A 186 1.61 0.82 8.33
C LEU A 186 2.37 1.44 9.51
N LEU A 187 2.42 0.76 10.67
CA LEU A 187 3.14 1.23 11.84
C LEU A 187 4.62 0.79 11.89
N SER A 188 4.96 -0.34 11.24
CA SER A 188 6.28 -0.96 11.42
C SER A 188 7.20 -0.85 10.23
N LEU A 189 6.69 -0.74 9.00
CA LEU A 189 7.54 -0.70 7.81
C LEU A 189 8.31 0.62 7.71
N LYS A 190 9.56 0.49 7.27
CA LYS A 190 10.50 1.60 7.07
C LYS A 190 10.55 2.08 5.61
N ILE A 191 9.64 1.63 4.78
CA ILE A 191 9.48 2.07 3.40
C ILE A 191 8.07 2.62 3.19
N PRO A 192 7.84 3.48 2.20
CA PRO A 192 6.50 3.94 1.83
C PRO A 192 5.55 2.79 1.51
N VAL A 193 4.28 2.95 1.88
CA VAL A 193 3.22 1.97 1.61
C VAL A 193 2.06 2.67 0.93
N LEU A 194 1.71 2.24 -0.29
CA LEU A 194 0.49 2.67 -0.97
C LEU A 194 -0.63 1.68 -0.66
N VAL A 195 -1.73 2.20 -0.12
CA VAL A 195 -2.88 1.41 0.30
C VAL A 195 -4.15 1.93 -0.35
N SER A 196 -4.96 1.02 -0.88
CA SER A 196 -6.34 1.31 -1.34
C SER A 196 -7.34 0.42 -0.63
N HIS A 197 -8.56 0.96 -0.40
CA HIS A 197 -9.66 0.28 0.29
C HIS A 197 -10.95 0.38 -0.55
#